data_aed16df459c7979740985a12cc99d706
#
_entry.id   aed16df459c7979740985a12cc99d706
#
_cell.length_a   1.000
_cell.length_b   1.000
_cell.length_c   1.000
_cell.angle_alpha   90.00
_cell.angle_beta   90.00
_cell.angle_gamma   90.00
#
_symmetry.space_group_name_H-M   'P 1'
#
loop_
_entity.id
_entity.type
_entity.pdbx_description
1 polymer ?
#
loop_
_entity_poly.entity_id
_entity_poly.type
_entity_poly.pdbx_seq_one_letter_code
_entity_poly.pdbx_strand_id
1 'polypeptide(L)'
;RMYDTVFPKMFAGSKYAYRLPIGSMDIVDHFPYQDLRDYYEKWYRPDLQGIIVVGDIDVDQIEAKIKKIFGPIKMPQNTAERKYFPVPDNKEPIIAIAKDKEQQMNQVYVYHKHDPFPEEMKNTVGYLVYNYMTGAISSMLNTRLQELTQTATPPFINAGVEDNDFVLAKTKKAFMGVAICKD
;
A
#
# COMPACT_ATOMS: atom_id res chain seq x y z
N ARG A 1 7.63 -8.18 -14.79
CA ARG A 1 8.03 -9.58 -15.01
C ARG A 1 8.04 -10.38 -13.71
N MET A 2 8.89 -10.07 -12.70
CA MET A 2 8.93 -10.83 -11.44
C MET A 2 7.61 -10.78 -10.68
N TYR A 3 6.96 -9.63 -10.62
CA TYR A 3 5.65 -9.48 -9.98
C TYR A 3 4.57 -10.37 -10.60
N ASP A 4 4.58 -10.57 -11.91
CA ASP A 4 3.64 -11.44 -12.61
C ASP A 4 3.78 -12.92 -12.17
N THR A 5 4.96 -13.29 -11.66
CA THR A 5 5.23 -14.63 -11.12
C THR A 5 4.84 -14.76 -9.64
N VAL A 6 5.14 -13.75 -8.82
CA VAL A 6 4.97 -13.86 -7.36
C VAL A 6 3.60 -13.43 -6.87
N PHE A 7 2.99 -12.39 -7.46
CA PHE A 7 1.72 -11.84 -6.99
C PHE A 7 0.53 -12.80 -7.07
N PRO A 8 0.37 -13.64 -8.12
CA PRO A 8 -0.68 -14.64 -8.13
C PRO A 8 -0.66 -15.60 -6.95
N LYS A 9 0.55 -15.90 -6.41
CA LYS A 9 0.73 -16.72 -5.22
C LYS A 9 0.52 -15.92 -3.94
N MET A 10 1.17 -14.76 -3.83
CA MET A 10 1.11 -13.93 -2.62
C MET A 10 -0.29 -13.41 -2.31
N PHE A 11 -1.05 -13.08 -3.35
CA PHE A 11 -2.40 -12.52 -3.27
C PHE A 11 -3.49 -13.50 -3.72
N ALA A 12 -3.24 -14.80 -3.65
CA ALA A 12 -4.22 -15.81 -4.04
C ALA A 12 -5.58 -15.56 -3.37
N GLY A 13 -6.66 -15.61 -4.15
CA GLY A 13 -8.01 -15.32 -3.69
C GLY A 13 -8.37 -13.83 -3.60
N SER A 14 -7.47 -12.91 -3.93
CA SER A 14 -7.72 -11.46 -3.97
C SER A 14 -7.52 -10.89 -5.37
N LYS A 15 -8.20 -9.76 -5.67
CA LYS A 15 -7.97 -9.01 -6.91
C LYS A 15 -6.57 -8.42 -7.03
N TYR A 16 -5.85 -8.23 -5.94
CA TYR A 16 -4.46 -7.79 -5.96
C TYR A 16 -3.54 -8.76 -6.72
N ALA A 17 -3.94 -10.02 -6.88
CA ALA A 17 -3.17 -11.04 -7.61
C ALA A 17 -2.91 -10.67 -9.08
N TYR A 18 -3.80 -9.91 -9.73
CA TYR A 18 -3.76 -9.62 -11.17
C TYR A 18 -4.17 -8.19 -11.53
N ARG A 19 -4.31 -7.29 -10.54
CA ARG A 19 -4.71 -5.88 -10.74
C ARG A 19 -3.60 -4.93 -10.33
N LEU A 20 -2.44 -5.03 -11.00
CA LEU A 20 -1.37 -4.07 -10.82
C LEU A 20 -1.77 -2.69 -11.37
N PRO A 21 -1.50 -1.61 -10.64
CA PRO A 21 -1.83 -0.24 -11.08
C PRO A 21 -1.18 0.19 -12.40
N ILE A 22 -0.06 -0.44 -12.77
CA ILE A 22 0.62 -0.16 -14.04
C ILE A 22 -0.23 -0.54 -15.27
N GLY A 23 -1.19 -1.46 -15.09
CA GLY A 23 -2.04 -1.94 -16.17
C GLY A 23 -1.33 -2.89 -17.14
N SER A 24 -1.93 -3.09 -18.30
CA SER A 24 -1.32 -3.85 -19.41
C SER A 24 -1.37 -3.02 -20.69
N MET A 25 -0.36 -3.18 -21.55
CA MET A 25 -0.30 -2.46 -22.84
C MET A 25 -1.49 -2.79 -23.74
N ASP A 26 -1.93 -4.03 -23.74
CA ASP A 26 -3.11 -4.43 -24.52
C ASP A 26 -4.37 -3.64 -24.11
N ILE A 27 -4.59 -3.44 -22.81
CA ILE A 27 -5.71 -2.61 -22.33
C ILE A 27 -5.47 -1.13 -22.67
N VAL A 28 -4.26 -0.61 -22.48
CA VAL A 28 -3.94 0.79 -22.78
C VAL A 28 -4.15 1.13 -24.25
N ASP A 29 -3.81 0.20 -25.15
CA ASP A 29 -3.92 0.40 -26.59
C ASP A 29 -5.34 0.23 -27.14
N HIS A 30 -6.20 -0.53 -26.43
CA HIS A 30 -7.49 -0.95 -26.99
C HIS A 30 -8.72 -0.59 -26.13
N PHE A 31 -8.58 0.07 -24.97
CA PHE A 31 -9.73 0.38 -24.12
C PHE A 31 -10.66 1.42 -24.78
N PRO A 32 -12.00 1.28 -24.65
CA PRO A 32 -12.94 2.28 -25.10
C PRO A 32 -12.79 3.59 -24.33
N TYR A 33 -12.72 4.72 -24.98
CA TYR A 33 -12.63 6.04 -24.31
C TYR A 33 -13.78 6.31 -23.34
N GLN A 34 -14.92 5.65 -23.55
CA GLN A 34 -16.08 5.76 -22.66
C GLN A 34 -15.78 5.18 -21.27
N ASP A 35 -14.99 4.10 -21.16
CA ASP A 35 -14.60 3.51 -19.88
C ASP A 35 -13.87 4.51 -18.99
N LEU A 36 -13.05 5.37 -19.58
CA LEU A 36 -12.32 6.42 -18.86
C LEU A 36 -13.28 7.52 -18.35
N ARG A 37 -14.25 7.92 -19.18
CA ARG A 37 -15.28 8.89 -18.80
C ARG A 37 -16.17 8.35 -17.69
N ASP A 38 -16.64 7.11 -17.82
CA ASP A 38 -17.47 6.42 -16.82
C ASP A 38 -16.73 6.26 -15.49
N TYR A 39 -15.42 5.97 -15.56
CA TYR A 39 -14.57 5.91 -14.37
C TYR A 39 -14.48 7.28 -13.69
N TYR A 40 -14.24 8.33 -14.45
CA TYR A 40 -14.15 9.70 -13.93
C TYR A 40 -15.46 10.13 -13.28
N GLU A 41 -16.59 10.00 -13.97
CA GLU A 41 -17.92 10.34 -13.45
C GLU A 41 -18.29 9.54 -12.19
N LYS A 42 -17.89 8.28 -12.15
CA LYS A 42 -18.16 7.38 -11.04
C LYS A 42 -17.40 7.74 -9.77
N TRP A 43 -16.14 8.17 -9.88
CA TRP A 43 -15.23 8.26 -8.74
C TRP A 43 -14.76 9.69 -8.40
N TYR A 44 -14.80 10.63 -9.34
CA TYR A 44 -14.42 12.02 -9.11
C TYR A 44 -15.64 12.85 -8.72
N ARG A 45 -16.14 12.62 -7.54
CA ARG A 45 -17.36 13.23 -7.03
C ARG A 45 -17.13 13.90 -5.65
N PRO A 46 -17.92 14.89 -5.26
CA PRO A 46 -17.67 15.72 -4.07
C PRO A 46 -17.53 14.94 -2.75
N ASP A 47 -18.30 13.87 -2.55
CA ASP A 47 -18.25 13.04 -1.33
C ASP A 47 -16.95 12.23 -1.16
N LEU A 48 -16.13 12.13 -2.20
CA LEU A 48 -14.84 11.47 -2.18
C LEU A 48 -13.66 12.45 -2.27
N GLN A 49 -13.90 13.77 -2.16
CA GLN A 49 -12.89 14.81 -2.29
C GLN A 49 -12.79 15.63 -0.99
N GLY A 50 -11.57 16.02 -0.65
CA GLY A 50 -11.28 16.98 0.40
C GLY A 50 -10.49 18.14 -0.17
N ILE A 51 -10.80 19.38 0.28
CA ILE A 51 -10.07 20.58 -0.11
C ILE A 51 -9.26 21.05 1.09
N ILE A 52 -7.95 21.14 0.93
CA ILE A 52 -7.03 21.63 1.95
C ILE A 52 -6.26 22.81 1.38
N VAL A 53 -6.33 23.95 2.06
CA VAL A 53 -5.59 25.16 1.70
C VAL A 53 -4.67 25.55 2.86
N VAL A 54 -3.39 25.68 2.58
CA VAL A 54 -2.37 26.03 3.58
C VAL A 54 -1.52 27.18 3.06
N GLY A 55 -1.33 28.23 3.87
CA GLY A 55 -0.52 29.39 3.52
C GLY A 55 -0.83 30.58 4.40
N ASP A 56 -0.25 31.73 4.06
CA ASP A 56 -0.60 33.03 4.65
C ASP A 56 -1.89 33.53 3.98
N ILE A 57 -3.03 33.19 4.57
CA ILE A 57 -4.34 33.38 3.99
C ILE A 57 -5.33 33.95 5.02
N ASP A 58 -6.30 34.70 4.53
CA ASP A 58 -7.53 35.02 5.27
C ASP A 58 -8.50 33.84 5.14
N VAL A 59 -8.75 33.15 6.25
CA VAL A 59 -9.54 31.91 6.29
C VAL A 59 -10.99 32.16 5.82
N ASP A 60 -11.61 33.27 6.24
CA ASP A 60 -13.00 33.57 5.90
C ASP A 60 -13.16 33.85 4.40
N GLN A 61 -12.20 34.57 3.82
CA GLN A 61 -12.21 34.84 2.39
C GLN A 61 -11.99 33.56 1.56
N ILE A 62 -11.09 32.69 2.01
CA ILE A 62 -10.84 31.42 1.31
C ILE A 62 -12.04 30.50 1.46
N GLU A 63 -12.64 30.39 2.63
CA GLU A 63 -13.88 29.61 2.82
C GLU A 63 -15.00 30.09 1.89
N ALA A 64 -15.21 31.41 1.81
CA ALA A 64 -16.21 32.00 0.89
C ALA A 64 -15.90 31.66 -0.58
N LYS A 65 -14.63 31.69 -0.99
CA LYS A 65 -14.21 31.30 -2.35
C LYS A 65 -14.46 29.82 -2.61
N ILE A 66 -14.13 28.94 -1.65
CA ILE A 66 -14.38 27.49 -1.77
C ILE A 66 -15.88 27.23 -1.94
N LYS A 67 -16.72 27.81 -1.08
CA LYS A 67 -18.18 27.69 -1.19
C LYS A 67 -18.72 28.20 -2.53
N LYS A 68 -18.19 29.31 -3.03
CA LYS A 68 -18.60 29.88 -4.32
C LYS A 68 -18.22 28.99 -5.51
N ILE A 69 -17.02 28.40 -5.48
CA ILE A 69 -16.50 27.61 -6.61
C ILE A 69 -17.06 26.18 -6.59
N PHE A 70 -17.04 25.53 -5.44
CA PHE A 70 -17.37 24.11 -5.32
C PHE A 70 -18.83 23.86 -4.88
N GLY A 71 -19.47 24.81 -4.20
CA GLY A 71 -20.84 24.66 -3.74
C GLY A 71 -21.88 24.39 -4.84
N PRO A 72 -21.74 24.91 -6.08
CA PRO A 72 -22.65 24.59 -7.18
C PRO A 72 -22.53 23.17 -7.72
N ILE A 73 -21.46 22.44 -7.39
CA ILE A 73 -21.25 21.06 -7.87
C ILE A 73 -22.24 20.13 -7.18
N LYS A 74 -23.12 19.53 -7.97
CA LYS A 74 -24.16 18.65 -7.45
C LYS A 74 -23.62 17.25 -7.23
N MET A 75 -24.05 16.61 -6.14
CA MET A 75 -23.84 15.20 -5.90
C MET A 75 -24.59 14.36 -6.93
N PRO A 76 -23.95 13.38 -7.57
CA PRO A 76 -24.65 12.39 -8.39
C PRO A 76 -25.62 11.57 -7.55
N GLN A 77 -26.76 11.20 -8.13
CA GLN A 77 -27.70 10.26 -7.51
C GLN A 77 -27.19 8.82 -7.69
N ASN A 78 -27.53 7.94 -6.74
CA ASN A 78 -27.16 6.52 -6.79
C ASN A 78 -25.64 6.28 -6.94
N THR A 79 -24.86 6.94 -6.13
CA THR A 79 -23.40 6.84 -6.16
C THR A 79 -22.92 5.43 -5.87
N ALA A 80 -21.91 4.98 -6.62
CA ALA A 80 -21.31 3.67 -6.41
C ALA A 80 -20.58 3.59 -5.08
N GLU A 81 -20.77 2.50 -4.35
CA GLU A 81 -20.00 2.20 -3.15
C GLU A 81 -18.57 1.77 -3.49
N ARG A 82 -17.62 2.19 -2.66
CA ARG A 82 -16.24 1.75 -2.76
C ARG A 82 -16.11 0.33 -2.23
N LYS A 83 -15.76 -0.60 -3.11
CA LYS A 83 -15.53 -2.01 -2.75
C LYS A 83 -14.07 -2.20 -2.35
N TYR A 84 -13.88 -2.86 -1.21
CA TYR A 84 -12.58 -3.31 -0.75
C TYR A 84 -12.39 -4.80 -1.07
N PHE A 85 -11.17 -5.17 -1.43
CA PHE A 85 -10.84 -6.55 -1.79
C PHE A 85 -9.89 -7.11 -0.74
N PRO A 86 -10.38 -7.97 0.17
CA PRO A 86 -9.54 -8.54 1.21
C PRO A 86 -8.44 -9.43 0.61
N VAL A 87 -7.33 -9.52 1.32
CA VAL A 87 -6.29 -10.52 1.09
C VAL A 87 -6.50 -11.62 2.12
N PRO A 88 -6.78 -12.86 1.71
CA PRO A 88 -7.00 -13.96 2.64
C PRO A 88 -5.75 -14.29 3.49
N ASP A 89 -5.99 -14.78 4.69
CA ASP A 89 -4.94 -15.41 5.47
C ASP A 89 -4.58 -16.78 4.92
N ASN A 90 -3.40 -17.27 5.25
CA ASN A 90 -2.93 -18.60 4.87
C ASN A 90 -2.64 -19.42 6.13
N LYS A 91 -2.99 -20.72 6.08
CA LYS A 91 -2.66 -21.67 7.15
C LYS A 91 -1.22 -22.16 7.02
N GLU A 92 -0.80 -22.41 5.78
CA GLU A 92 0.54 -22.88 5.46
C GLU A 92 1.39 -21.75 4.85
N PRO A 93 2.72 -21.75 5.03
CA PRO A 93 3.58 -20.76 4.40
C PRO A 93 3.43 -20.73 2.87
N ILE A 94 3.32 -19.54 2.32
CA ILE A 94 3.29 -19.32 0.87
C ILE A 94 4.72 -19.05 0.42
N ILE A 95 5.24 -19.89 -0.47
CA ILE A 95 6.58 -19.74 -1.05
C ILE A 95 6.43 -19.27 -2.50
N ALA A 96 6.96 -18.10 -2.81
CA ALA A 96 6.98 -17.53 -4.15
C ALA A 96 8.41 -17.20 -4.56
N ILE A 97 8.88 -17.78 -5.66
CA ILE A 97 10.23 -17.58 -6.17
C ILE A 97 10.11 -17.03 -7.58
N ALA A 98 10.80 -15.92 -7.85
CA ALA A 98 10.99 -15.38 -9.18
C ALA A 98 12.48 -15.22 -9.48
N LYS A 99 12.84 -15.40 -10.74
CA LYS A 99 14.20 -15.20 -11.24
C LYS A 99 14.14 -14.32 -12.48
N ASP A 100 15.04 -13.37 -12.55
CA ASP A 100 15.25 -12.56 -13.74
C ASP A 100 16.75 -12.34 -13.94
N LYS A 101 17.23 -12.49 -15.16
CA LYS A 101 18.66 -12.32 -15.49
C LYS A 101 19.17 -10.89 -15.32
N GLU A 102 18.26 -9.90 -15.25
CA GLU A 102 18.58 -8.51 -15.00
C GLU A 102 18.61 -8.16 -13.49
N GLN A 103 18.19 -9.11 -12.64
CA GLN A 103 18.27 -8.94 -11.19
C GLN A 103 19.72 -9.00 -10.72
N GLN A 104 20.21 -7.91 -10.17
CA GLN A 104 21.62 -7.79 -9.76
C GLN A 104 21.92 -8.37 -8.38
N MET A 105 20.92 -8.54 -7.54
CA MET A 105 21.09 -8.98 -6.16
C MET A 105 20.03 -10.02 -5.79
N ASN A 106 20.44 -11.05 -5.06
CA ASN A 106 19.51 -11.99 -4.46
C ASN A 106 18.84 -11.36 -3.24
N GLN A 107 17.51 -11.41 -3.20
CA GLN A 107 16.72 -10.84 -2.11
C GLN A 107 15.73 -11.87 -1.57
N VAL A 108 15.62 -11.91 -0.24
CA VAL A 108 14.62 -12.72 0.46
C VAL A 108 13.69 -11.79 1.22
N TYR A 109 12.40 -11.99 1.03
CA TYR A 109 11.36 -11.30 1.77
C TYR A 109 10.58 -12.29 2.62
N VAL A 110 10.34 -11.93 3.86
CA VAL A 110 9.46 -12.68 4.77
C VAL A 110 8.34 -11.75 5.22
N TYR A 111 7.09 -12.17 5.03
CA TYR A 111 5.92 -11.40 5.41
C TYR A 111 5.10 -12.17 6.44
N HIS A 112 4.89 -11.58 7.59
CA HIS A 112 3.91 -12.04 8.55
C HIS A 112 2.67 -11.13 8.44
N LYS A 113 1.65 -11.64 7.73
CA LYS A 113 0.41 -10.88 7.47
C LYS A 113 -0.41 -10.71 8.75
N HIS A 114 -1.02 -9.55 8.90
CA HIS A 114 -2.00 -9.26 9.94
C HIS A 114 -3.03 -8.22 9.45
N ASP A 115 -4.11 -8.07 10.16
CA ASP A 115 -5.12 -7.09 9.82
C ASP A 115 -4.64 -5.66 10.13
N PRO A 116 -5.08 -4.65 9.38
CA PRO A 116 -4.81 -3.27 9.70
C PRO A 116 -5.49 -2.89 11.03
N PHE A 117 -4.93 -1.90 11.71
CA PHE A 117 -5.57 -1.33 12.89
C PHE A 117 -6.97 -0.81 12.51
N PRO A 118 -8.02 -1.04 13.32
CA PRO A 118 -9.38 -0.62 13.00
C PRO A 118 -9.46 0.89 12.70
N GLU A 119 -10.13 1.24 11.62
CA GLU A 119 -10.19 2.64 11.12
C GLU A 119 -10.80 3.58 12.16
N GLU A 120 -11.86 3.14 12.81
CA GLU A 120 -12.58 3.90 13.86
C GLU A 120 -11.73 4.16 15.10
N MET A 121 -10.66 3.42 15.30
CA MET A 121 -9.75 3.57 16.44
C MET A 121 -8.49 4.37 16.11
N LYS A 122 -8.27 4.76 14.86
CA LYS A 122 -7.03 5.48 14.44
C LYS A 122 -6.87 6.87 15.07
N ASN A 123 -7.95 7.50 15.54
CA ASN A 123 -7.92 8.79 16.22
C ASN A 123 -7.82 8.66 17.76
N THR A 124 -7.30 7.56 18.27
CA THR A 124 -7.20 7.28 19.71
C THR A 124 -5.74 7.23 20.17
N VAL A 125 -5.55 7.41 21.49
CA VAL A 125 -4.24 7.19 22.14
C VAL A 125 -3.77 5.74 21.94
N GLY A 126 -4.68 4.77 21.90
CA GLY A 126 -4.36 3.37 21.60
C GLY A 126 -3.62 3.19 20.26
N TYR A 127 -4.01 3.94 19.24
CA TYR A 127 -3.30 3.93 17.96
C TYR A 127 -1.89 4.55 18.05
N LEU A 128 -1.72 5.61 18.81
CA LEU A 128 -0.38 6.20 19.04
C LEU A 128 0.53 5.21 19.77
N VAL A 129 0.03 4.53 20.79
CA VAL A 129 0.77 3.50 21.53
C VAL A 129 1.13 2.33 20.59
N TYR A 130 0.19 1.86 19.79
CA TYR A 130 0.43 0.81 18.80
C TYR A 130 1.56 1.19 17.83
N ASN A 131 1.50 2.38 17.23
CA ASN A 131 2.55 2.86 16.31
C ASN A 131 3.91 3.01 17.00
N TYR A 132 3.93 3.50 18.23
CA TYR A 132 5.15 3.60 19.01
C TYR A 132 5.76 2.20 19.28
N MET A 133 4.96 1.25 19.69
CA MET A 133 5.41 -0.12 19.98
C MET A 133 5.94 -0.83 18.73
N THR A 134 5.21 -0.75 17.62
CA THR A 134 5.66 -1.37 16.35
C THR A 134 6.93 -0.70 15.82
N GLY A 135 7.03 0.62 15.94
CA GLY A 135 8.23 1.36 15.59
C GLY A 135 9.44 1.00 16.48
N ALA A 136 9.23 0.87 17.78
CA ALA A 136 10.27 0.47 18.73
C ALA A 136 10.76 -0.97 18.46
N ILE A 137 9.86 -1.91 18.21
CA ILE A 137 10.21 -3.30 17.84
C ILE A 137 11.03 -3.32 16.55
N SER A 138 10.59 -2.60 15.53
CA SER A 138 11.31 -2.50 14.26
C SER A 138 12.71 -1.90 14.44
N SER A 139 12.82 -0.84 15.23
CA SER A 139 14.11 -0.20 15.52
C SER A 139 15.08 -1.14 16.25
N MET A 140 14.61 -1.84 17.28
CA MET A 140 15.44 -2.79 18.05
C MET A 140 15.92 -3.95 17.17
N LEU A 141 15.05 -4.50 16.32
CA LEU A 141 15.42 -5.57 15.40
C LEU A 141 16.38 -5.08 14.31
N ASN A 142 16.16 -3.89 13.76
CA ASN A 142 17.05 -3.29 12.76
C ASN A 142 18.46 -3.06 13.33
N THR A 143 18.57 -2.61 14.58
CA THR A 143 19.86 -2.47 15.24
C THR A 143 20.59 -3.82 15.32
N ARG A 144 19.89 -4.90 15.73
CA ARG A 144 20.48 -6.25 15.79
C ARG A 144 20.88 -6.79 14.42
N LEU A 145 20.06 -6.55 13.39
CA LEU A 145 20.39 -6.93 12.02
C LEU A 145 21.62 -6.19 11.52
N GLN A 146 21.76 -4.90 11.87
CA GLN A 146 22.92 -4.10 11.55
C GLN A 146 24.18 -4.62 12.24
N GLU A 147 24.11 -5.03 13.51
CA GLU A 147 25.25 -5.64 14.23
C GLU A 147 25.77 -6.90 13.51
N LEU A 148 24.85 -7.72 12.95
CA LEU A 148 25.24 -8.92 12.19
C LEU A 148 26.02 -8.61 10.90
N THR A 149 25.82 -7.42 10.30
CA THR A 149 26.58 -7.01 9.10
C THR A 149 28.04 -6.68 9.42
N GLN A 150 28.36 -6.41 10.68
CA GLN A 150 29.71 -6.04 11.13
C GLN A 150 30.56 -7.25 11.56
N THR A 151 30.01 -8.46 11.49
CA THR A 151 30.76 -9.69 11.82
C THR A 151 31.75 -10.05 10.72
N ALA A 152 32.74 -10.89 11.03
CA ALA A 152 33.74 -11.31 10.04
C ALA A 152 33.13 -12.05 8.83
N THR A 153 32.05 -12.78 9.05
CA THR A 153 31.30 -13.51 8.03
C THR A 153 29.80 -13.18 8.11
N PRO A 154 29.41 -11.95 7.67
CA PRO A 154 28.01 -11.57 7.77
C PRO A 154 27.10 -12.45 6.91
N PRO A 155 25.91 -12.85 7.42
CA PRO A 155 25.01 -13.76 6.72
C PRO A 155 24.32 -13.13 5.51
N PHE A 156 24.28 -11.81 5.44
CA PHE A 156 23.68 -11.01 4.37
C PHE A 156 24.49 -9.71 4.17
N ILE A 157 24.28 -9.03 3.05
CA ILE A 157 24.89 -7.71 2.77
C ILE A 157 24.17 -6.65 3.61
N ASN A 158 22.85 -6.69 3.63
CA ASN A 158 21.99 -5.83 4.42
C ASN A 158 20.68 -6.55 4.74
N ALA A 159 20.06 -6.20 5.86
CA ALA A 159 18.72 -6.67 6.19
C ALA A 159 17.97 -5.61 7.02
N GLY A 160 16.65 -5.63 6.93
CA GLY A 160 15.79 -4.73 7.69
C GLY A 160 14.40 -5.30 7.90
N VAL A 161 13.69 -4.74 8.87
CA VAL A 161 12.30 -5.07 9.19
C VAL A 161 11.46 -3.80 9.33
N GLU A 162 10.21 -3.91 8.94
CA GLU A 162 9.20 -2.86 9.13
C GLU A 162 7.78 -3.44 9.21
N ASP A 163 6.86 -2.70 9.81
CA ASP A 163 5.42 -2.98 9.78
C ASP A 163 4.75 -1.99 8.82
N ASN A 164 4.20 -2.50 7.72
CA ASN A 164 3.63 -1.67 6.66
C ASN A 164 2.45 -2.36 5.96
N ASP A 165 1.87 -1.72 4.94
CA ASP A 165 0.90 -2.38 4.06
C ASP A 165 1.52 -3.63 3.44
N PHE A 166 0.75 -4.72 3.33
CA PHE A 166 1.22 -5.92 2.66
C PHE A 166 1.42 -5.64 1.18
N VAL A 167 2.64 -5.23 0.84
CA VAL A 167 3.09 -4.78 -0.50
C VAL A 167 2.25 -3.59 -0.97
N LEU A 168 1.14 -3.82 -1.67
CA LEU A 168 0.24 -2.79 -2.18
C LEU A 168 -1.22 -2.95 -1.72
N ALA A 169 -1.48 -3.94 -0.86
CA ALA A 169 -2.83 -4.22 -0.37
C ALA A 169 -3.23 -3.24 0.75
N LYS A 170 -4.28 -2.47 0.52
CA LYS A 170 -4.83 -1.54 1.54
C LYS A 170 -5.68 -2.25 2.61
N THR A 171 -6.00 -3.52 2.39
CA THR A 171 -6.85 -4.34 3.26
C THR A 171 -6.07 -5.34 4.12
N LYS A 172 -4.74 -5.33 4.03
CA LYS A 172 -3.87 -6.21 4.80
C LYS A 172 -2.55 -5.54 5.08
N LYS A 173 -2.04 -5.69 6.27
CA LYS A 173 -0.69 -5.30 6.67
C LYS A 173 0.22 -6.51 6.80
N ALA A 174 1.50 -6.24 6.94
CA ALA A 174 2.47 -7.26 7.26
C ALA A 174 3.65 -6.67 8.04
N PHE A 175 4.09 -7.40 9.03
CA PHE A 175 5.42 -7.24 9.55
C PHE A 175 6.37 -7.91 8.56
N MET A 176 7.19 -7.10 7.89
CA MET A 176 8.04 -7.53 6.78
C MET A 176 9.51 -7.55 7.21
N GLY A 177 10.22 -8.61 6.86
CA GLY A 177 11.67 -8.65 6.85
C GLY A 177 12.19 -8.75 5.42
N VAL A 178 13.27 -8.04 5.11
CA VAL A 178 14.00 -8.14 3.85
C VAL A 178 15.48 -8.38 4.13
N ALA A 179 16.10 -9.26 3.35
CA ALA A 179 17.54 -9.45 3.36
C ALA A 179 18.09 -9.43 1.93
N ILE A 180 19.17 -8.69 1.73
CA ILE A 180 20.01 -8.75 0.51
C ILE A 180 21.08 -9.79 0.77
N CYS A 181 21.00 -10.89 0.04
CA CYS A 181 21.90 -12.01 0.22
C CYS A 181 23.23 -11.79 -0.52
N LYS A 182 24.27 -12.47 -0.05
CA LYS A 182 25.50 -12.65 -0.81
C LYS A 182 25.27 -13.67 -1.93
N ASP A 183 26.01 -13.53 -3.00
CA ASP A 183 26.07 -14.53 -4.09
C ASP A 183 26.68 -15.85 -3.63
#